data_f631fd0616178c563d3d643f8f50b7e2
#
_entry.id   f631fd0616178c563d3d643f8f50b7e2
#
_cell.length_a   1.000
_cell.length_b   1.000
_cell.length_c   1.000
_cell.angle_alpha   90.00
_cell.angle_beta   90.00
_cell.angle_gamma   90.00
#
_symmetry.space_group_name_H-M   'P 1'
#
loop_
_entity.id
_entity.type
_entity.pdbx_description
1 polymer ?
#
loop_
_entity_poly.entity_id
_entity_poly.type
_entity_poly.pdbx_seq_one_letter_code
_entity_poly.pdbx_strand_id
1 'polypeptide(L)'
;MELFFDLVFVFALSQLSHHLLEHLSWLGAGETFVLLLAVYKVWVYTTWSATLLDTSLREVQWMLLIVMLVTLFMNASIDSSFGAFGWLFVACYLAVQLGRGAWMLTAGLDETTHNHFVRTLTWGFMSAPFWIAGVFFDAVPRLMIWGVAAAIDLLGHMLAHRLPGRKTEGSRVPLPGERMFERFGLFYLIALGETILSTGLAIAGNLEDPLIFVTGTVGLAGSIAIWWCYFHSLERDILDKLATVDDHFRPGILAGNTLLMLLAGLILVAAGDQLVISDPSARPELSTVLLLFGGPALFLAGRGIFIRQVLGLRHPTDLIGIGTLAVLAGLSLLLPAFVAAMGALLPLIGVAVADTVIRRRRFKQPIN
;
A
#
# COMPACT_ATOMS: atom_id res chain seq x y z
N MET A 1 18.78 2.51 -8.79
CA MET A 1 18.30 3.77 -8.20
C MET A 1 16.86 3.65 -7.72
N GLU A 2 15.95 3.15 -8.55
CA GLU A 2 14.52 3.04 -8.24
C GLU A 2 14.23 2.13 -7.03
N LEU A 3 14.85 0.94 -6.93
CA LEU A 3 14.71 0.06 -5.75
C LEU A 3 15.27 0.69 -4.48
N PHE A 4 16.34 1.47 -4.60
CA PHE A 4 16.90 2.20 -3.46
C PHE A 4 15.94 3.28 -2.94
N PHE A 5 15.23 3.95 -3.85
CA PHE A 5 14.15 4.86 -3.51
C PHE A 5 13.02 4.15 -2.74
N ASP A 6 12.63 2.94 -3.17
CA ASP A 6 11.55 2.19 -2.54
C ASP A 6 11.84 1.82 -1.07
N LEU A 7 13.12 1.62 -0.70
CA LEU A 7 13.52 1.31 0.69
C LEU A 7 13.12 2.39 1.70
N VAL A 8 13.09 3.66 1.28
CA VAL A 8 12.65 4.77 2.17
C VAL A 8 11.19 4.62 2.54
N PHE A 9 10.38 4.07 1.62
CA PHE A 9 8.94 3.86 1.87
C PHE A 9 8.66 2.57 2.64
N VAL A 10 9.52 1.58 2.58
CA VAL A 10 9.44 0.42 3.48
C VAL A 10 9.63 0.85 4.93
N PHE A 11 10.59 1.75 5.19
CA PHE A 11 10.71 2.37 6.51
C PHE A 11 9.43 3.11 6.94
N ALA A 12 8.73 3.78 6.01
CA ALA A 12 7.45 4.39 6.31
C ALA A 12 6.39 3.35 6.71
N LEU A 13 6.33 2.20 6.02
CA LEU A 13 5.38 1.13 6.37
C LEU A 13 5.66 0.56 7.77
N SER A 14 6.95 0.40 8.12
CA SER A 14 7.37 0.03 9.47
C SER A 14 6.89 1.03 10.52
N GLN A 15 7.12 2.33 10.29
CA GLN A 15 6.65 3.39 11.19
C GLN A 15 5.11 3.43 11.31
N LEU A 16 4.38 3.18 10.22
CA LEU A 16 2.92 3.12 10.24
C LEU A 16 2.39 1.89 11.00
N SER A 17 3.03 0.73 10.86
CA SER A 17 2.72 -0.46 11.65
C SER A 17 2.97 -0.21 13.14
N HIS A 18 4.09 0.43 13.49
CA HIS A 18 4.45 0.77 14.87
C HIS A 18 3.46 1.77 15.46
N HIS A 19 3.16 2.85 14.74
CA HIS A 19 2.17 3.85 15.16
C HIS A 19 0.79 3.22 15.42
N LEU A 20 0.35 2.29 14.56
CA LEU A 20 -0.91 1.56 14.75
C LEU A 20 -0.89 0.72 16.01
N LEU A 21 0.24 0.05 16.32
CA LEU A 21 0.40 -0.78 17.51
C LEU A 21 0.41 0.04 18.81
N GLU A 22 1.04 1.21 18.83
CA GLU A 22 1.05 2.08 20.00
C GLU A 22 -0.29 2.77 20.24
N HIS A 23 -1.11 2.93 19.19
CA HIS A 23 -2.41 3.60 19.24
C HIS A 23 -3.56 2.69 18.80
N LEU A 24 -3.71 1.51 19.46
CA LEU A 24 -4.76 0.53 19.15
C LEU A 24 -6.16 1.04 19.49
N SER A 25 -6.65 1.98 18.69
CA SER A 25 -7.96 2.58 18.79
C SER A 25 -8.50 2.95 17.41
N TRP A 26 -9.80 3.21 17.29
CA TRP A 26 -10.38 3.72 16.05
C TRP A 26 -9.78 5.05 15.62
N LEU A 27 -9.36 5.89 16.58
CA LEU A 27 -8.65 7.12 16.31
C LEU A 27 -7.28 6.83 15.68
N GLY A 28 -6.46 6.00 16.33
CA GLY A 28 -5.13 5.63 15.82
C GLY A 28 -5.19 4.91 14.46
N ALA A 29 -6.21 4.08 14.24
CA ALA A 29 -6.44 3.49 12.92
C ALA A 29 -6.74 4.56 11.85
N GLY A 30 -7.53 5.59 12.20
CA GLY A 30 -7.79 6.74 11.33
C GLY A 30 -6.54 7.56 11.06
N GLU A 31 -5.72 7.82 12.09
CA GLU A 31 -4.43 8.51 12.00
C GLU A 31 -3.49 7.74 11.05
N THR A 32 -3.30 6.44 11.29
CA THR A 32 -2.48 5.57 10.45
C THR A 32 -2.95 5.58 8.99
N PHE A 33 -4.27 5.54 8.76
CA PHE A 33 -4.81 5.56 7.40
C PHE A 33 -4.55 6.88 6.67
N VAL A 34 -4.72 8.02 7.33
CA VAL A 34 -4.43 9.35 6.76
C VAL A 34 -2.94 9.49 6.44
N LEU A 35 -2.06 9.03 7.35
CA LEU A 35 -0.61 9.02 7.12
C LEU A 35 -0.22 8.09 5.98
N LEU A 36 -0.83 6.90 5.89
CA LEU A 36 -0.62 5.97 4.77
C LEU A 36 -1.01 6.61 3.43
N LEU A 37 -2.13 7.34 3.37
CA LEU A 37 -2.54 8.06 2.15
C LEU A 37 -1.50 9.09 1.73
N ALA A 38 -0.92 9.84 2.67
CA ALA A 38 0.12 10.82 2.39
C ALA A 38 1.41 10.16 1.88
N VAL A 39 1.90 9.13 2.59
CA VAL A 39 3.09 8.35 2.21
C VAL A 39 2.90 7.71 0.83
N TYR A 40 1.77 7.03 0.62
CA TYR A 40 1.43 6.41 -0.65
C TYR A 40 1.41 7.43 -1.80
N LYS A 41 0.82 8.60 -1.59
CA LYS A 41 0.78 9.65 -2.61
C LYS A 41 2.20 10.11 -2.98
N VAL A 42 3.08 10.32 -2.00
CA VAL A 42 4.48 10.67 -2.28
C VAL A 42 5.16 9.61 -3.13
N TRP A 43 4.98 8.34 -2.77
CA TRP A 43 5.56 7.21 -3.49
C TRP A 43 5.04 7.12 -4.93
N VAL A 44 3.72 7.04 -5.11
CA VAL A 44 3.12 6.79 -6.43
C VAL A 44 3.43 7.91 -7.42
N TYR A 45 3.35 9.18 -6.99
CA TYR A 45 3.65 10.30 -7.89
C TYR A 45 5.12 10.44 -8.22
N THR A 46 6.02 10.09 -7.30
CA THR A 46 7.46 10.07 -7.59
C THR A 46 7.80 8.93 -8.54
N THR A 47 7.20 7.77 -8.33
CA THR A 47 7.33 6.63 -9.25
C THR A 47 6.84 6.97 -10.66
N TRP A 48 5.69 7.64 -10.78
CA TRP A 48 5.19 8.12 -12.06
C TRP A 48 6.15 9.12 -12.72
N SER A 49 6.66 10.08 -11.96
CA SER A 49 7.64 11.05 -12.46
C SER A 49 8.91 10.36 -12.97
N ALA A 50 9.43 9.39 -12.20
CA ALA A 50 10.63 8.62 -12.57
C ALA A 50 10.41 7.72 -13.81
N THR A 51 9.18 7.20 -13.99
CA THR A 51 8.84 6.35 -15.14
C THR A 51 8.77 7.13 -16.46
N LEU A 52 8.40 8.42 -16.39
CA LEU A 52 8.30 9.31 -17.56
C LEU A 52 9.65 9.92 -17.98
N LEU A 53 10.66 9.82 -17.14
CA LEU A 53 11.97 10.45 -17.36
C LEU A 53 13.07 9.38 -17.50
N ASP A 54 14.15 9.78 -18.16
CA ASP A 54 15.36 8.96 -18.21
C ASP A 54 16.12 9.05 -16.88
N THR A 55 16.02 7.99 -16.07
CA THR A 55 16.68 7.89 -14.76
C THR A 55 18.21 7.78 -14.84
N SER A 56 18.81 7.70 -16.05
CA SER A 56 20.26 7.78 -16.25
C SER A 56 20.78 9.24 -16.18
N LEU A 57 19.89 10.22 -16.38
CA LEU A 57 20.24 11.65 -16.33
C LEU A 57 20.55 12.09 -14.89
N ARG A 58 21.66 12.80 -14.71
CA ARG A 58 22.09 13.28 -13.38
C ARG A 58 21.05 14.16 -12.70
N GLU A 59 20.33 14.98 -13.43
CA GLU A 59 19.30 15.87 -12.89
C GLU A 59 18.14 15.07 -12.29
N VAL A 60 17.72 14.00 -12.96
CA VAL A 60 16.68 13.09 -12.45
C VAL A 60 17.18 12.34 -11.21
N GLN A 61 18.44 11.91 -11.22
CA GLN A 61 19.05 11.25 -10.06
C GLN A 61 19.10 12.18 -8.84
N TRP A 62 19.50 13.44 -9.03
CA TRP A 62 19.51 14.42 -7.94
C TRP A 62 18.09 14.71 -7.42
N MET A 63 17.11 14.84 -8.30
CA MET A 63 15.73 14.99 -7.88
C MET A 63 15.27 13.81 -7.01
N LEU A 64 15.52 12.57 -7.42
CA LEU A 64 15.19 11.39 -6.64
C LEU A 64 15.92 11.35 -5.30
N LEU A 65 17.20 11.67 -5.25
CA LEU A 65 17.98 11.72 -4.00
C LEU A 65 17.44 12.78 -3.02
N ILE A 66 17.06 13.96 -3.51
CA ILE A 66 16.45 15.01 -2.68
C ILE A 66 15.09 14.55 -2.15
N VAL A 67 14.27 13.95 -3.02
CA VAL A 67 12.98 13.37 -2.61
C VAL A 67 13.18 12.31 -1.54
N MET A 68 14.15 11.38 -1.71
CA MET A 68 14.46 10.36 -0.73
C MET A 68 14.85 10.96 0.62
N LEU A 69 15.74 11.96 0.61
CA LEU A 69 16.22 12.62 1.84
C LEU A 69 15.06 13.28 2.58
N VAL A 70 14.24 14.07 1.89
CA VAL A 70 13.11 14.78 2.49
C VAL A 70 12.04 13.79 2.98
N THR A 71 11.79 12.72 2.20
CA THR A 71 10.83 11.68 2.58
C THR A 71 11.33 10.86 3.79
N LEU A 72 12.64 10.68 3.95
CA LEU A 72 13.18 10.03 5.14
C LEU A 72 12.83 10.80 6.42
N PHE A 73 12.96 12.13 6.41
CA PHE A 73 12.53 12.97 7.55
C PHE A 73 11.02 12.96 7.75
N MET A 74 10.24 12.97 6.66
CA MET A 74 8.79 12.79 6.72
C MET A 74 8.43 11.48 7.44
N ASN A 75 9.03 10.37 7.02
CA ASN A 75 8.75 9.05 7.57
C ASN A 75 9.20 8.91 9.03
N ALA A 76 10.35 9.49 9.40
CA ALA A 76 10.84 9.53 10.77
C ALA A 76 9.93 10.33 11.72
N SER A 77 9.09 11.22 11.18
CA SER A 77 8.13 12.02 11.97
C SER A 77 6.74 11.38 12.07
N ILE A 78 6.50 10.21 11.43
CA ILE A 78 5.17 9.55 11.39
C ILE A 78 4.62 9.33 12.80
N ASP A 79 5.37 8.69 13.66
CA ASP A 79 4.96 8.34 15.02
C ASP A 79 4.55 9.56 15.87
N SER A 80 5.26 10.66 15.71
CA SER A 80 5.02 11.92 16.43
C SER A 80 4.20 12.94 15.63
N SER A 81 3.62 12.57 14.49
CA SER A 81 2.97 13.50 13.57
C SER A 81 1.65 14.07 14.12
N PHE A 82 0.92 13.30 14.92
CA PHE A 82 -0.26 13.78 15.66
C PHE A 82 0.09 14.49 16.98
N GLY A 83 1.40 14.52 17.33
CA GLY A 83 1.98 15.24 18.46
C GLY A 83 2.77 16.47 18.03
N ALA A 84 3.97 16.61 18.59
CA ALA A 84 4.83 17.79 18.47
C ALA A 84 5.45 17.99 17.06
N PHE A 85 5.62 16.91 16.27
CA PHE A 85 6.31 16.95 14.98
C PHE A 85 5.37 16.93 13.77
N GLY A 86 4.08 17.22 13.93
CA GLY A 86 3.14 17.32 12.81
C GLY A 86 3.55 18.36 11.77
N TRP A 87 4.19 19.44 12.20
CA TRP A 87 4.72 20.47 11.31
C TRP A 87 5.84 19.92 10.39
N LEU A 88 6.71 19.03 10.92
CA LEU A 88 7.80 18.44 10.16
C LEU A 88 7.25 17.48 9.09
N PHE A 89 6.28 16.64 9.47
CA PHE A 89 5.59 15.75 8.54
C PHE A 89 4.99 16.53 7.36
N VAL A 90 4.21 17.57 7.65
CA VAL A 90 3.53 18.39 6.63
C VAL A 90 4.52 19.18 5.78
N ALA A 91 5.55 19.78 6.40
CA ALA A 91 6.57 20.52 5.66
C ALA A 91 7.30 19.63 4.64
N CYS A 92 7.73 18.43 5.07
CA CYS A 92 8.38 17.47 4.19
C CYS A 92 7.41 16.94 3.10
N TYR A 93 6.17 16.61 3.48
CA TYR A 93 5.14 16.17 2.55
C TYR A 93 4.90 17.19 1.43
N LEU A 94 4.63 18.44 1.79
CA LEU A 94 4.38 19.50 0.82
C LEU A 94 5.63 19.86 0.01
N ALA A 95 6.82 19.86 0.63
CA ALA A 95 8.07 20.10 -0.08
C ALA A 95 8.27 19.08 -1.21
N VAL A 96 8.03 17.79 -0.93
CA VAL A 96 8.12 16.75 -1.97
C VAL A 96 7.02 16.91 -3.01
N GLN A 97 5.77 17.04 -2.61
CA GLN A 97 4.64 17.08 -3.55
C GLN A 97 4.69 18.29 -4.49
N LEU A 98 4.89 19.48 -3.91
CA LEU A 98 4.91 20.73 -4.69
C LEU A 98 6.26 20.92 -5.39
N GLY A 99 7.38 20.64 -4.70
CA GLY A 99 8.72 20.80 -5.26
C GLY A 99 8.97 19.88 -6.45
N ARG A 100 8.69 18.57 -6.32
CA ARG A 100 8.78 17.62 -7.43
C ARG A 100 7.83 18.00 -8.56
N GLY A 101 6.57 18.36 -8.24
CA GLY A 101 5.59 18.77 -9.24
C GLY A 101 6.06 20.01 -10.02
N ALA A 102 6.59 21.02 -9.34
CA ALA A 102 7.14 22.23 -9.97
C ALA A 102 8.36 21.91 -10.84
N TRP A 103 9.26 21.02 -10.34
CA TRP A 103 10.41 20.58 -11.11
C TRP A 103 10.01 19.85 -12.40
N MET A 104 8.97 19.01 -12.36
CA MET A 104 8.44 18.34 -13.57
C MET A 104 7.98 19.31 -14.65
N LEU A 105 7.50 20.53 -14.30
CA LEU A 105 7.13 21.54 -15.29
C LEU A 105 8.33 22.11 -16.08
N THR A 106 9.55 21.97 -15.53
CA THR A 106 10.79 22.42 -16.18
C THR A 106 11.50 21.33 -16.98
N ALA A 107 11.01 20.08 -16.92
CA ALA A 107 11.68 18.90 -17.48
C ALA A 107 11.51 18.73 -19.02
N GLY A 108 10.99 19.71 -19.72
CA GLY A 108 10.87 19.66 -21.20
C GLY A 108 9.86 18.62 -21.71
N LEU A 109 8.81 18.34 -20.95
CA LEU A 109 7.76 17.37 -21.28
C LEU A 109 6.88 17.84 -22.45
N ASP A 110 6.26 16.89 -23.13
CA ASP A 110 5.21 17.19 -24.13
C ASP A 110 4.02 17.94 -23.48
N GLU A 111 3.25 18.66 -24.27
CA GLU A 111 2.16 19.52 -23.80
C GLU A 111 1.11 18.76 -22.97
N THR A 112 0.80 17.53 -23.36
CA THR A 112 -0.19 16.70 -22.66
C THR A 112 0.28 16.32 -21.26
N THR A 113 1.53 15.88 -21.13
CA THR A 113 2.16 15.51 -19.87
C THR A 113 2.39 16.75 -19.00
N HIS A 114 2.86 17.87 -19.58
CA HIS A 114 2.98 19.15 -18.88
C HIS A 114 1.66 19.58 -18.27
N ASN A 115 0.57 19.58 -19.06
CA ASN A 115 -0.78 19.93 -18.59
C ASN A 115 -1.29 18.97 -17.49
N HIS A 116 -0.88 17.69 -17.52
CA HIS A 116 -1.19 16.76 -16.42
C HIS A 116 -0.51 17.18 -15.12
N PHE A 117 0.77 17.56 -15.13
CA PHE A 117 1.47 18.03 -13.93
C PHE A 117 0.94 19.37 -13.42
N VAL A 118 0.53 20.30 -14.29
CA VAL A 118 -0.16 21.54 -13.88
C VAL A 118 -1.44 21.20 -13.10
N ARG A 119 -2.24 20.25 -13.59
CA ARG A 119 -3.46 19.82 -12.90
C ARG A 119 -3.16 19.14 -11.56
N THR A 120 -2.15 18.26 -11.54
CA THR A 120 -1.71 17.58 -10.31
C THR A 120 -1.28 18.59 -9.25
N LEU A 121 -0.50 19.61 -9.63
CA LEU A 121 -0.11 20.71 -8.76
C LEU A 121 -1.32 21.51 -8.25
N THR A 122 -2.28 21.79 -9.13
CA THR A 122 -3.51 22.52 -8.74
C THR A 122 -4.26 21.76 -7.62
N TRP A 123 -4.42 20.44 -7.74
CA TRP A 123 -5.01 19.61 -6.70
C TRP A 123 -4.15 19.61 -5.42
N GLY A 124 -2.83 19.59 -5.54
CA GLY A 124 -1.90 19.71 -4.41
C GLY A 124 -2.04 21.06 -3.69
N PHE A 125 -2.18 22.16 -4.42
CA PHE A 125 -2.45 23.48 -3.83
C PHE A 125 -3.83 23.57 -3.17
N MET A 126 -4.82 22.83 -3.62
CA MET A 126 -6.13 22.75 -2.98
C MET A 126 -6.09 21.99 -1.65
N SER A 127 -5.29 20.94 -1.54
CA SER A 127 -5.15 20.16 -0.31
C SER A 127 -4.18 20.80 0.71
N ALA A 128 -3.17 21.55 0.25
CA ALA A 128 -2.11 22.12 1.08
C ALA A 128 -2.61 22.99 2.25
N PRO A 129 -3.61 23.89 2.10
CA PRO A 129 -4.12 24.67 3.22
C PRO A 129 -4.68 23.82 4.36
N PHE A 130 -5.31 22.67 4.04
CA PHE A 130 -5.84 21.75 5.06
C PHE A 130 -4.72 20.98 5.76
N TRP A 131 -3.67 20.54 5.02
CA TRP A 131 -2.48 19.95 5.63
C TRP A 131 -1.82 20.92 6.60
N ILE A 132 -1.62 22.19 6.19
CA ILE A 132 -1.01 23.24 7.03
C ILE A 132 -1.91 23.57 8.23
N ALA A 133 -3.21 23.78 7.99
CA ALA A 133 -4.14 24.15 9.05
C ALA A 133 -4.19 23.10 10.16
N GLY A 134 -4.20 21.80 9.83
CA GLY A 134 -4.25 20.72 10.81
C GLY A 134 -3.09 20.75 11.81
N VAL A 135 -1.92 21.30 11.45
CA VAL A 135 -0.76 21.40 12.35
C VAL A 135 -1.06 22.21 13.61
N PHE A 136 -1.97 23.17 13.53
CA PHE A 136 -2.29 24.08 14.64
C PHE A 136 -3.36 23.56 15.59
N PHE A 137 -3.83 22.33 15.39
CA PHE A 137 -4.89 21.72 16.19
C PHE A 137 -4.39 20.45 16.92
N ASP A 138 -5.12 20.03 17.95
CA ASP A 138 -4.90 18.79 18.66
C ASP A 138 -5.27 17.56 17.82
N ALA A 139 -4.94 16.36 18.28
CA ALA A 139 -5.02 15.10 17.52
C ALA A 139 -6.37 14.89 16.82
N VAL A 140 -7.51 15.03 17.51
CA VAL A 140 -8.83 14.75 16.92
C VAL A 140 -9.22 15.75 15.83
N PRO A 141 -9.22 17.10 16.06
CA PRO A 141 -9.44 18.06 14.99
C PRO A 141 -8.40 17.96 13.87
N ARG A 142 -7.13 17.69 14.20
CA ARG A 142 -6.06 17.46 13.21
C ARG A 142 -6.41 16.32 12.29
N LEU A 143 -6.85 15.18 12.83
CA LEU A 143 -7.27 14.03 12.03
C LEU A 143 -8.41 14.40 11.09
N MET A 144 -9.41 15.15 11.53
CA MET A 144 -10.52 15.57 10.67
C MET A 144 -10.04 16.47 9.53
N ILE A 145 -9.19 17.45 9.81
CA ILE A 145 -8.68 18.40 8.83
C ILE A 145 -7.72 17.70 7.84
N TRP A 146 -6.81 16.86 8.32
CA TRP A 146 -5.93 16.06 7.48
C TRP A 146 -6.69 14.99 6.69
N GLY A 147 -7.78 14.44 7.26
CA GLY A 147 -8.69 13.57 6.55
C GLY A 147 -9.35 14.26 5.34
N VAL A 148 -9.75 15.51 5.47
CA VAL A 148 -10.23 16.32 4.34
C VAL A 148 -9.12 16.56 3.31
N ALA A 149 -7.91 16.89 3.75
CA ALA A 149 -6.76 17.06 2.86
C ALA A 149 -6.45 15.78 2.07
N ALA A 150 -6.38 14.65 2.77
CA ALA A 150 -6.14 13.32 2.18
C ALA A 150 -7.28 12.91 1.23
N ALA A 151 -8.53 13.23 1.56
CA ALA A 151 -9.68 12.98 0.68
C ALA A 151 -9.59 13.81 -0.61
N ILE A 152 -9.20 15.09 -0.54
CA ILE A 152 -8.95 15.92 -1.73
C ILE A 152 -7.85 15.28 -2.59
N ASP A 153 -6.76 14.87 -1.97
CA ASP A 153 -5.63 14.23 -2.65
C ASP A 153 -6.02 12.91 -3.33
N LEU A 154 -6.78 12.07 -2.64
CA LEU A 154 -7.28 10.80 -3.17
C LEU A 154 -8.29 11.01 -4.29
N LEU A 155 -9.23 11.94 -4.14
CA LEU A 155 -10.19 12.31 -5.19
C LEU A 155 -9.48 12.83 -6.44
N GLY A 156 -8.45 13.68 -6.28
CA GLY A 156 -7.61 14.13 -7.38
C GLY A 156 -7.02 12.95 -8.15
N HIS A 157 -6.47 11.98 -7.46
CA HIS A 157 -5.93 10.76 -8.06
C HIS A 157 -7.00 9.93 -8.78
N MET A 158 -8.12 9.63 -8.11
CA MET A 158 -9.22 8.83 -8.68
C MET A 158 -9.87 9.49 -9.92
N LEU A 159 -9.95 10.82 -9.91
CA LEU A 159 -10.49 11.62 -11.02
C LEU A 159 -9.45 11.93 -12.10
N ALA A 160 -8.24 11.32 -12.05
CA ALA A 160 -7.13 11.64 -12.97
C ALA A 160 -6.85 13.14 -13.04
N HIS A 161 -6.98 13.86 -11.93
CA HIS A 161 -6.79 15.31 -11.77
C HIS A 161 -7.63 16.16 -12.75
N ARG A 162 -8.84 15.69 -13.08
CA ARG A 162 -9.77 16.47 -13.91
C ARG A 162 -10.12 17.79 -13.23
N LEU A 163 -10.10 18.87 -14.00
CA LEU A 163 -10.58 20.17 -13.56
C LEU A 163 -11.84 20.56 -14.35
N PRO A 164 -12.84 21.18 -13.71
CA PRO A 164 -14.04 21.67 -14.39
C PRO A 164 -13.69 22.59 -15.57
N GLY A 165 -14.32 22.38 -16.71
CA GLY A 165 -14.14 23.22 -17.91
C GLY A 165 -12.93 22.90 -18.80
N ARG A 166 -12.05 21.98 -18.41
CA ARG A 166 -10.94 21.53 -19.28
C ARG A 166 -11.17 20.11 -19.79
N LYS A 167 -11.22 19.93 -21.12
CA LYS A 167 -11.29 18.59 -21.72
C LYS A 167 -10.03 17.81 -21.35
N THR A 168 -10.22 16.61 -20.83
CA THR A 168 -9.12 15.73 -20.44
C THR A 168 -8.81 14.80 -21.59
N GLU A 169 -7.73 15.00 -22.28
CA GLU A 169 -7.14 13.98 -23.17
C GLU A 169 -6.24 13.04 -22.34
N GLY A 170 -6.77 12.53 -21.20
CA GLY A 170 -6.00 11.68 -20.27
C GLY A 170 -5.53 10.36 -20.88
N SER A 171 -6.16 9.90 -21.97
CA SER A 171 -5.74 8.70 -22.71
C SER A 171 -4.46 8.92 -23.56
N ARG A 172 -3.91 10.12 -23.59
CA ARG A 172 -2.71 10.46 -24.38
C ARG A 172 -1.44 10.69 -23.57
N VAL A 173 -1.47 10.57 -22.23
CA VAL A 173 -0.24 10.58 -21.45
C VAL A 173 0.48 9.25 -21.74
N PRO A 174 1.65 9.27 -22.39
CA PRO A 174 2.38 8.06 -22.73
C PRO A 174 2.93 7.42 -21.44
N LEU A 175 2.15 6.53 -20.84
CA LEU A 175 2.63 5.74 -19.71
C LEU A 175 3.21 4.43 -20.24
N PRO A 176 4.48 4.14 -19.96
CA PRO A 176 5.04 2.81 -20.17
C PRO A 176 4.41 1.86 -19.13
N GLY A 177 3.21 1.35 -19.44
CA GLY A 177 2.39 0.58 -18.53
C GLY A 177 3.12 -0.60 -17.93
N GLU A 178 3.83 -1.39 -18.74
CA GLU A 178 4.59 -2.56 -18.32
C GLU A 178 5.60 -2.21 -17.22
N ARG A 179 6.41 -1.16 -17.42
CA ARG A 179 7.40 -0.69 -16.46
C ARG A 179 6.77 -0.23 -15.13
N MET A 180 5.59 0.36 -15.19
CA MET A 180 4.89 0.82 -13.99
C MET A 180 4.33 -0.34 -13.17
N PHE A 181 3.76 -1.35 -13.83
CA PHE A 181 3.28 -2.55 -13.15
C PHE A 181 4.43 -3.36 -12.53
N GLU A 182 5.55 -3.48 -13.23
CA GLU A 182 6.78 -4.05 -12.68
C GLU A 182 7.22 -3.32 -11.40
N ARG A 183 7.20 -1.99 -11.42
CA ARG A 183 7.51 -1.17 -10.25
C ARG A 183 6.55 -1.41 -9.08
N PHE A 184 5.26 -1.54 -9.34
CA PHE A 184 4.28 -1.86 -8.30
C PHE A 184 4.55 -3.24 -7.67
N GLY A 185 4.87 -4.23 -8.49
CA GLY A 185 5.23 -5.57 -8.03
C GLY A 185 6.51 -5.56 -7.18
N LEU A 186 7.57 -4.89 -7.65
CA LEU A 186 8.83 -4.79 -6.92
C LEU A 186 8.67 -4.06 -5.58
N PHE A 187 7.94 -2.95 -5.56
CA PHE A 187 7.66 -2.24 -4.31
C PHE A 187 6.84 -3.11 -3.34
N TYR A 188 5.82 -3.81 -3.84
CA TYR A 188 5.03 -4.72 -3.01
C TYR A 188 5.87 -5.86 -2.44
N LEU A 189 6.82 -6.41 -3.23
CA LEU A 189 7.77 -7.42 -2.76
C LEU A 189 8.64 -6.91 -1.60
N ILE A 190 9.17 -5.69 -1.75
CA ILE A 190 10.00 -5.08 -0.70
C ILE A 190 9.15 -4.76 0.53
N ALA A 191 7.93 -4.24 0.32
CA ALA A 191 6.97 -3.97 1.39
C ALA A 191 6.57 -5.24 2.16
N LEU A 192 6.43 -6.38 1.48
CA LEU A 192 6.20 -7.67 2.12
C LEU A 192 7.38 -8.10 3.02
N GLY A 193 8.60 -7.63 2.71
CA GLY A 193 9.76 -7.83 3.57
C GLY A 193 9.59 -7.24 4.97
N GLU A 194 8.76 -6.21 5.14
CA GLU A 194 8.46 -5.62 6.45
C GLU A 194 7.71 -6.61 7.36
N THR A 195 6.78 -7.41 6.84
CA THR A 195 6.10 -8.43 7.65
C THR A 195 7.08 -9.50 8.13
N ILE A 196 8.08 -9.84 7.32
CA ILE A 196 9.15 -10.79 7.69
C ILE A 196 10.06 -10.18 8.76
N LEU A 197 10.43 -8.91 8.59
CA LEU A 197 11.30 -8.20 9.52
C LEU A 197 10.64 -8.04 10.89
N SER A 198 9.40 -7.59 10.93
CA SER A 198 8.63 -7.42 12.17
C SER A 198 8.41 -8.75 12.90
N THR A 199 8.07 -9.82 12.15
CA THR A 199 7.99 -11.18 12.71
C THR A 199 9.33 -11.64 13.27
N GLY A 200 10.43 -11.42 12.54
CA GLY A 200 11.78 -11.79 12.99
C GLY A 200 12.20 -11.05 14.25
N LEU A 201 11.93 -9.76 14.36
CA LEU A 201 12.21 -8.96 15.55
C LEU A 201 11.38 -9.40 16.76
N ALA A 202 10.10 -9.74 16.55
CA ALA A 202 9.23 -10.25 17.61
C ALA A 202 9.73 -11.61 18.17
N ILE A 203 10.20 -12.51 17.31
CA ILE A 203 10.81 -13.79 17.71
C ILE A 203 12.13 -13.52 18.48
N ALA A 204 12.99 -12.64 17.95
CA ALA A 204 14.31 -12.36 18.52
C ALA A 204 14.24 -11.83 19.95
N GLY A 205 13.14 -11.14 20.32
CA GLY A 205 12.91 -10.65 21.67
C GLY A 205 12.59 -11.73 22.70
N ASN A 206 12.22 -12.96 22.29
CA ASN A 206 11.73 -14.02 23.18
C ASN A 206 12.09 -15.43 22.69
N LEU A 207 13.36 -15.69 22.46
CA LEU A 207 13.85 -16.97 21.90
C LEU A 207 13.66 -18.20 22.82
N GLU A 208 13.36 -17.99 24.12
CA GLU A 208 13.22 -19.06 25.10
C GLU A 208 11.85 -19.75 25.04
N ASP A 209 10.84 -19.14 24.47
CA ASP A 209 9.49 -19.70 24.38
C ASP A 209 9.26 -20.41 23.04
N PRO A 210 9.11 -21.77 23.06
CA PRO A 210 8.84 -22.55 21.84
C PRO A 210 7.55 -22.14 21.13
N LEU A 211 6.55 -21.62 21.88
CA LEU A 211 5.27 -21.22 21.29
C LEU A 211 5.41 -19.96 20.46
N ILE A 212 6.28 -19.03 20.85
CA ILE A 212 6.62 -17.84 20.09
C ILE A 212 7.27 -18.25 18.75
N PHE A 213 8.14 -19.26 18.78
CA PHE A 213 8.78 -19.78 17.57
C PHE A 213 7.76 -20.38 16.59
N VAL A 214 6.82 -21.17 17.10
CA VAL A 214 5.73 -21.75 16.31
C VAL A 214 4.84 -20.65 15.73
N THR A 215 4.46 -19.67 16.57
CA THR A 215 3.58 -18.57 16.15
C THR A 215 4.24 -17.69 15.09
N GLY A 216 5.52 -17.36 15.26
CA GLY A 216 6.28 -16.63 14.26
C GLY A 216 6.45 -17.40 12.93
N THR A 217 6.57 -18.75 13.01
CA THR A 217 6.56 -19.59 11.80
C THR A 217 5.21 -19.51 11.07
N VAL A 218 4.10 -19.43 11.81
CA VAL A 218 2.76 -19.24 11.23
C VAL A 218 2.65 -17.86 10.54
N GLY A 219 3.15 -16.78 11.16
CA GLY A 219 3.20 -15.44 10.56
C GLY A 219 4.04 -15.42 9.26
N LEU A 220 5.23 -16.03 9.30
CA LEU A 220 6.06 -16.19 8.10
C LEU A 220 5.33 -16.98 6.98
N ALA A 221 4.65 -18.06 7.35
CA ALA A 221 3.84 -18.83 6.38
C ALA A 221 2.70 -17.99 5.79
N GLY A 222 2.10 -17.07 6.58
CA GLY A 222 1.12 -16.07 6.13
C GLY A 222 1.71 -15.14 5.08
N SER A 223 2.88 -14.58 5.35
CA SER A 223 3.62 -13.73 4.40
C SER A 223 3.95 -14.46 3.10
N ILE A 224 4.37 -15.73 3.18
CA ILE A 224 4.62 -16.58 2.00
C ILE A 224 3.32 -16.84 1.24
N ALA A 225 2.19 -17.10 1.90
CA ALA A 225 0.91 -17.31 1.26
C ALA A 225 0.43 -16.04 0.51
N ILE A 226 0.58 -14.86 1.12
CA ILE A 226 0.32 -13.56 0.50
C ILE A 226 1.20 -13.36 -0.74
N TRP A 227 2.51 -13.62 -0.62
CA TRP A 227 3.45 -13.56 -1.73
C TRP A 227 3.01 -14.49 -2.88
N TRP A 228 2.61 -15.73 -2.57
CA TRP A 228 2.14 -16.69 -3.55
C TRP A 228 0.88 -16.21 -4.28
N CYS A 229 -0.08 -15.70 -3.53
CA CYS A 229 -1.31 -15.14 -4.10
C CYS A 229 -1.04 -13.95 -5.02
N TYR A 230 -0.06 -13.11 -4.73
CA TYR A 230 0.26 -11.94 -5.54
C TYR A 230 1.07 -12.34 -6.79
N PHE A 231 2.25 -12.96 -6.62
CA PHE A 231 3.20 -13.18 -7.72
C PHE A 231 2.86 -14.37 -8.59
N HIS A 232 2.33 -15.45 -8.03
CA HIS A 232 2.09 -16.66 -8.81
C HIS A 232 0.83 -16.62 -9.67
N SER A 233 -0.20 -15.90 -9.24
CA SER A 233 -1.49 -15.87 -9.94
C SER A 233 -1.77 -14.56 -10.67
N LEU A 234 -1.23 -13.42 -10.21
CA LEU A 234 -1.63 -12.10 -10.68
C LEU A 234 -0.67 -11.55 -11.74
N GLU A 235 0.63 -11.63 -11.53
CA GLU A 235 1.64 -10.92 -12.32
C GLU A 235 1.64 -11.31 -13.81
N ARG A 236 1.59 -12.60 -14.12
CA ARG A 236 1.61 -13.07 -15.52
C ARG A 236 0.34 -12.74 -16.29
N ASP A 237 -0.82 -12.91 -15.65
CA ASP A 237 -2.10 -12.60 -16.29
C ASP A 237 -2.22 -11.10 -16.59
N ILE A 238 -1.55 -10.25 -15.78
CA ILE A 238 -1.46 -8.81 -16.00
C ILE A 238 -0.58 -8.51 -17.23
N LEU A 239 0.62 -9.04 -17.27
CA LEU A 239 1.57 -8.79 -18.35
C LEU A 239 0.99 -9.24 -19.69
N ASP A 240 0.37 -10.42 -19.76
CA ASP A 240 -0.30 -10.93 -20.97
C ASP A 240 -1.45 -10.00 -21.41
N LYS A 241 -2.22 -9.44 -20.47
CA LYS A 241 -3.31 -8.51 -20.79
C LYS A 241 -2.80 -7.15 -21.25
N LEU A 242 -1.78 -6.62 -20.57
CA LEU A 242 -1.18 -5.32 -20.91
C LEU A 242 -0.57 -5.31 -22.32
N ALA A 243 0.01 -6.44 -22.73
CA ALA A 243 0.53 -6.59 -24.09
C ALA A 243 -0.55 -6.45 -25.18
N THR A 244 -1.85 -6.53 -24.83
CA THR A 244 -2.98 -6.47 -25.77
C THR A 244 -3.80 -5.19 -25.69
N VAL A 245 -3.47 -4.25 -24.78
CA VAL A 245 -4.25 -3.03 -24.53
C VAL A 245 -3.43 -1.79 -24.90
N ASP A 246 -3.98 -0.91 -25.74
CA ASP A 246 -3.30 0.33 -26.15
C ASP A 246 -3.34 1.45 -25.11
N ASP A 247 -4.36 1.45 -24.22
CA ASP A 247 -4.52 2.45 -23.15
C ASP A 247 -4.10 1.88 -21.80
N HIS A 248 -2.89 2.21 -21.36
CA HIS A 248 -2.33 1.80 -20.07
C HIS A 248 -2.67 2.75 -18.91
N PHE A 249 -3.27 3.91 -19.19
CA PHE A 249 -3.51 4.94 -18.18
C PHE A 249 -4.57 4.51 -17.15
N ARG A 250 -5.72 4.01 -17.61
CA ARG A 250 -6.78 3.52 -16.73
C ARG A 250 -6.35 2.30 -15.89
N PRO A 251 -5.77 1.26 -16.49
CA PRO A 251 -5.21 0.14 -15.72
C PRO A 251 -4.19 0.59 -14.69
N GLY A 252 -3.32 1.56 -15.00
CA GLY A 252 -2.33 2.11 -14.07
C GLY A 252 -2.95 2.78 -12.83
N ILE A 253 -3.98 3.61 -13.01
CA ILE A 253 -4.71 4.22 -11.88
C ILE A 253 -5.38 3.15 -11.01
N LEU A 254 -6.01 2.17 -11.63
CA LEU A 254 -6.67 1.07 -10.92
C LEU A 254 -5.67 0.22 -10.13
N ALA A 255 -4.52 -0.08 -10.73
CA ALA A 255 -3.42 -0.78 -10.06
C ALA A 255 -2.90 0.02 -8.86
N GLY A 256 -2.71 1.33 -9.04
CA GLY A 256 -2.33 2.20 -7.94
C GLY A 256 -3.34 2.16 -6.80
N ASN A 257 -4.63 2.32 -7.06
CA ASN A 257 -5.65 2.28 -6.02
C ASN A 257 -5.71 0.94 -5.29
N THR A 258 -5.53 -0.17 -6.02
CA THR A 258 -5.50 -1.49 -5.39
C THR A 258 -4.21 -1.74 -4.61
N LEU A 259 -3.07 -1.21 -5.06
CA LEU A 259 -1.82 -1.27 -4.32
C LEU A 259 -1.95 -0.61 -2.94
N LEU A 260 -2.65 0.54 -2.84
CA LEU A 260 -2.94 1.16 -1.55
C LEU A 260 -3.67 0.20 -0.59
N MET A 261 -4.67 -0.55 -1.09
CA MET A 261 -5.37 -1.56 -0.28
C MET A 261 -4.44 -2.71 0.14
N LEU A 262 -3.57 -3.15 -0.77
CA LEU A 262 -2.60 -4.20 -0.48
C LEU A 262 -1.60 -3.77 0.60
N LEU A 263 -1.10 -2.53 0.53
CA LEU A 263 -0.18 -1.96 1.53
C LEU A 263 -0.87 -1.78 2.90
N ALA A 264 -2.11 -1.29 2.91
CA ALA A 264 -2.90 -1.23 4.13
C ALA A 264 -3.08 -2.63 4.74
N GLY A 265 -3.36 -3.64 3.91
CA GLY A 265 -3.42 -5.04 4.33
C GLY A 265 -2.12 -5.52 4.97
N LEU A 266 -0.95 -5.19 4.39
CA LEU A 266 0.36 -5.56 4.96
C LEU A 266 0.63 -4.90 6.32
N ILE A 267 0.27 -3.62 6.49
CA ILE A 267 0.39 -2.93 7.79
C ILE A 267 -0.45 -3.65 8.85
N LEU A 268 -1.69 -4.03 8.52
CA LEU A 268 -2.56 -4.76 9.46
C LEU A 268 -2.00 -6.15 9.78
N VAL A 269 -1.47 -6.87 8.77
CA VAL A 269 -0.82 -8.20 8.98
C VAL A 269 0.39 -8.06 9.89
N ALA A 270 1.30 -7.12 9.60
CA ALA A 270 2.51 -6.90 10.41
C ALA A 270 2.17 -6.57 11.87
N ALA A 271 1.20 -5.67 12.08
CA ALA A 271 0.74 -5.30 13.42
C ALA A 271 0.02 -6.48 14.12
N GLY A 272 -0.83 -7.22 13.42
CA GLY A 272 -1.52 -8.39 13.95
C GLY A 272 -0.57 -9.52 14.36
N ASP A 273 0.40 -9.84 13.50
CA ASP A 273 1.42 -10.86 13.76
C ASP A 273 2.25 -10.48 15.00
N GLN A 274 2.65 -9.21 15.13
CA GLN A 274 3.44 -8.75 16.28
C GLN A 274 2.67 -8.89 17.60
N LEU A 275 1.37 -8.56 17.62
CA LEU A 275 0.52 -8.75 18.80
C LEU A 275 0.38 -10.22 19.20
N VAL A 276 0.15 -11.09 18.22
CA VAL A 276 -0.02 -12.52 18.49
C VAL A 276 1.28 -13.18 18.93
N ILE A 277 2.42 -12.78 18.37
CA ILE A 277 3.74 -13.31 18.74
C ILE A 277 4.14 -12.84 20.14
N SER A 278 3.75 -11.62 20.55
CA SER A 278 4.09 -11.09 21.88
C SER A 278 3.41 -11.85 23.02
N ASP A 279 2.20 -12.37 22.82
CA ASP A 279 1.50 -13.22 23.80
C ASP A 279 0.62 -14.28 23.11
N PRO A 280 1.22 -15.38 22.62
CA PRO A 280 0.51 -16.39 21.83
C PRO A 280 -0.56 -17.15 22.62
N SER A 281 -0.41 -17.23 23.94
CA SER A 281 -1.30 -17.98 24.81
C SER A 281 -2.53 -17.19 25.26
N ALA A 282 -2.47 -15.86 25.18
CA ALA A 282 -3.58 -15.00 25.56
C ALA A 282 -4.80 -15.19 24.65
N ARG A 283 -5.96 -14.81 25.13
CA ARG A 283 -7.14 -14.63 24.27
C ARG A 283 -7.01 -13.32 23.53
N PRO A 284 -7.14 -13.33 22.20
CA PRO A 284 -6.99 -12.11 21.44
C PRO A 284 -8.14 -11.14 21.74
N GLU A 285 -7.82 -9.88 21.93
CA GLU A 285 -8.79 -8.80 21.97
C GLU A 285 -9.40 -8.57 20.59
N LEU A 286 -10.52 -7.86 20.53
CA LEU A 286 -11.18 -7.51 19.26
C LEU A 286 -10.24 -6.77 18.32
N SER A 287 -9.40 -5.87 18.84
CA SER A 287 -8.37 -5.16 18.09
C SER A 287 -7.41 -6.13 17.38
N THR A 288 -6.88 -7.11 18.11
CA THR A 288 -5.99 -8.15 17.58
C THR A 288 -6.69 -8.98 16.48
N VAL A 289 -7.94 -9.38 16.71
CA VAL A 289 -8.73 -10.15 15.73
C VAL A 289 -8.96 -9.33 14.46
N LEU A 290 -9.30 -8.03 14.59
CA LEU A 290 -9.50 -7.14 13.45
C LEU A 290 -8.23 -6.95 12.63
N LEU A 291 -7.06 -6.86 13.25
CA LEU A 291 -5.79 -6.77 12.55
C LEU A 291 -5.44 -8.07 11.86
N LEU A 292 -5.48 -9.18 12.59
CA LEU A 292 -5.05 -10.50 12.13
C LEU A 292 -5.89 -11.04 10.96
N PHE A 293 -7.21 -10.83 10.99
CA PHE A 293 -8.11 -11.27 9.93
C PHE A 293 -8.42 -10.17 8.90
N GLY A 294 -8.45 -8.91 9.35
CA GLY A 294 -8.72 -7.75 8.48
C GLY A 294 -7.61 -7.50 7.48
N GLY A 295 -6.34 -7.68 7.85
CA GLY A 295 -5.20 -7.55 6.95
C GLY A 295 -5.29 -8.47 5.73
N PRO A 296 -5.36 -9.80 5.92
CA PRO A 296 -5.58 -10.75 4.83
C PRO A 296 -6.87 -10.51 4.04
N ALA A 297 -7.97 -10.14 4.70
CA ALA A 297 -9.22 -9.83 4.04
C ALA A 297 -9.09 -8.60 3.12
N LEU A 298 -8.43 -7.55 3.57
CA LEU A 298 -8.18 -6.35 2.79
C LEU A 298 -7.25 -6.64 1.59
N PHE A 299 -6.23 -7.48 1.79
CA PHE A 299 -5.37 -7.98 0.71
C PHE A 299 -6.19 -8.72 -0.35
N LEU A 300 -7.01 -9.69 0.03
CA LEU A 300 -7.85 -10.44 -0.92
C LEU A 300 -8.88 -9.54 -1.60
N ALA A 301 -9.46 -8.57 -0.90
CA ALA A 301 -10.38 -7.60 -1.48
C ALA A 301 -9.70 -6.74 -2.54
N GLY A 302 -8.53 -6.16 -2.25
CA GLY A 302 -7.74 -5.36 -3.19
C GLY A 302 -7.36 -6.19 -4.42
N ARG A 303 -6.87 -7.41 -4.22
CA ARG A 303 -6.54 -8.35 -5.31
C ARG A 303 -7.75 -8.68 -6.17
N GLY A 304 -8.88 -9.03 -5.56
CA GLY A 304 -10.12 -9.39 -6.27
C GLY A 304 -10.69 -8.21 -7.07
N ILE A 305 -10.64 -6.98 -6.53
CA ILE A 305 -11.03 -5.76 -7.23
C ILE A 305 -10.13 -5.55 -8.45
N PHE A 306 -8.81 -5.69 -8.28
CA PHE A 306 -7.85 -5.54 -9.36
C PHE A 306 -8.10 -6.54 -10.49
N ILE A 307 -8.20 -7.84 -10.17
CA ILE A 307 -8.46 -8.92 -11.15
C ILE A 307 -9.76 -8.65 -11.91
N ARG A 308 -10.82 -8.22 -11.21
CA ARG A 308 -12.10 -7.93 -11.84
C ARG A 308 -12.05 -6.71 -12.75
N GLN A 309 -11.39 -5.63 -12.34
CA GLN A 309 -11.40 -4.36 -13.06
C GLN A 309 -10.39 -4.31 -14.21
N VAL A 310 -9.22 -4.91 -14.03
CA VAL A 310 -8.13 -4.88 -15.03
C VAL A 310 -8.21 -6.08 -15.95
N LEU A 311 -8.38 -7.28 -15.42
CA LEU A 311 -8.40 -8.51 -16.21
C LEU A 311 -9.79 -8.88 -16.72
N GLY A 312 -10.86 -8.28 -16.16
CA GLY A 312 -12.25 -8.62 -16.49
C GLY A 312 -12.67 -10.03 -16.01
N LEU A 313 -11.85 -10.66 -15.17
CA LEU A 313 -12.08 -12.00 -14.66
C LEU A 313 -12.84 -11.97 -13.33
N ARG A 314 -13.67 -12.97 -13.10
CA ARG A 314 -14.29 -13.20 -11.78
C ARG A 314 -13.46 -14.23 -11.02
N HIS A 315 -12.96 -13.86 -9.86
CA HIS A 315 -12.21 -14.73 -8.96
C HIS A 315 -13.04 -15.01 -7.70
N PRO A 316 -13.86 -16.05 -7.71
CA PRO A 316 -14.71 -16.40 -6.57
C PRO A 316 -13.89 -16.85 -5.35
N THR A 317 -12.65 -17.32 -5.55
CA THR A 317 -11.72 -17.75 -4.50
C THR A 317 -11.44 -16.64 -3.49
N ASP A 318 -11.28 -15.38 -3.93
CA ASP A 318 -11.05 -14.25 -3.05
C ASP A 318 -12.27 -13.98 -2.14
N LEU A 319 -13.48 -14.01 -2.70
CA LEU A 319 -14.71 -13.82 -1.94
C LEU A 319 -14.93 -14.95 -0.93
N ILE A 320 -14.66 -16.18 -1.31
CA ILE A 320 -14.73 -17.35 -0.41
C ILE A 320 -13.69 -17.19 0.70
N GLY A 321 -12.46 -16.78 0.37
CA GLY A 321 -11.40 -16.50 1.33
C GLY A 321 -11.81 -15.45 2.36
N ILE A 322 -12.35 -14.31 1.91
CA ILE A 322 -12.84 -13.23 2.78
C ILE A 322 -13.99 -13.73 3.67
N GLY A 323 -14.96 -14.45 3.12
CA GLY A 323 -16.06 -15.03 3.89
C GLY A 323 -15.58 -16.00 4.97
N THR A 324 -14.60 -16.84 4.64
CA THR A 324 -13.99 -17.79 5.58
C THR A 324 -13.20 -17.05 6.69
N LEU A 325 -12.43 -16.01 6.33
CA LEU A 325 -11.75 -15.14 7.30
C LEU A 325 -12.74 -14.49 8.27
N ALA A 326 -13.87 -13.99 7.79
CA ALA A 326 -14.88 -13.36 8.63
C ALA A 326 -15.52 -14.35 9.63
N VAL A 327 -15.80 -15.58 9.20
CA VAL A 327 -16.33 -16.63 10.07
C VAL A 327 -15.31 -17.04 11.13
N LEU A 328 -14.05 -17.27 10.73
CA LEU A 328 -12.98 -17.66 11.64
C LEU A 328 -12.59 -16.54 12.61
N ALA A 329 -12.70 -15.27 12.21
CA ALA A 329 -12.52 -14.11 13.10
C ALA A 329 -13.51 -14.14 14.29
N GLY A 330 -14.79 -14.44 14.03
CA GLY A 330 -15.78 -14.59 15.10
C GLY A 330 -15.45 -15.74 16.07
N LEU A 331 -14.97 -16.86 15.55
CA LEU A 331 -14.61 -18.03 16.37
C LEU A 331 -13.32 -17.80 17.16
N SER A 332 -12.39 -17.02 16.64
CA SER A 332 -11.07 -16.78 17.24
C SER A 332 -11.12 -16.05 18.58
N LEU A 333 -12.18 -15.29 18.87
CA LEU A 333 -12.38 -14.63 20.17
C LEU A 333 -12.48 -15.62 21.36
N LEU A 334 -12.76 -16.89 21.07
CA LEU A 334 -12.88 -17.96 22.06
C LEU A 334 -11.62 -18.81 22.18
N LEU A 335 -10.62 -18.59 21.32
CA LEU A 335 -9.43 -19.42 21.18
C LEU A 335 -8.16 -18.64 21.56
N PRO A 336 -7.05 -19.32 21.92
CA PRO A 336 -5.76 -18.66 22.09
C PRO A 336 -5.27 -17.98 20.81
N ALA A 337 -4.46 -16.93 20.96
CA ALA A 337 -4.01 -16.10 19.84
C ALA A 337 -3.22 -16.90 18.77
N PHE A 338 -2.40 -17.87 19.17
CA PHE A 338 -1.68 -18.73 18.22
C PHE A 338 -2.63 -19.58 17.35
N VAL A 339 -3.77 -20.03 17.90
CA VAL A 339 -4.79 -20.77 17.14
C VAL A 339 -5.53 -19.83 16.19
N ALA A 340 -5.79 -18.59 16.63
CA ALA A 340 -6.36 -17.56 15.79
C ALA A 340 -5.45 -17.25 14.58
N ALA A 341 -4.13 -17.18 14.78
CA ALA A 341 -3.15 -17.00 13.69
C ALA A 341 -3.19 -18.15 12.68
N MET A 342 -3.26 -19.39 13.13
CA MET A 342 -3.47 -20.54 12.24
C MET A 342 -4.78 -20.42 11.48
N GLY A 343 -5.86 -19.96 12.14
CA GLY A 343 -7.15 -19.71 11.51
C GLY A 343 -7.09 -18.66 10.42
N ALA A 344 -6.30 -17.60 10.58
CA ALA A 344 -6.11 -16.56 9.56
C ALA A 344 -5.26 -17.04 8.38
N LEU A 345 -4.29 -17.93 8.60
CA LEU A 345 -3.43 -18.53 7.58
C LEU A 345 -4.18 -19.46 6.63
N LEU A 346 -5.08 -20.31 7.15
CA LEU A 346 -5.74 -21.36 6.36
C LEU A 346 -6.49 -20.85 5.13
N PRO A 347 -7.29 -19.77 5.17
CA PRO A 347 -7.95 -19.23 3.99
C PRO A 347 -6.97 -18.71 2.92
N LEU A 348 -5.84 -18.11 3.33
CA LEU A 348 -4.79 -17.66 2.41
C LEU A 348 -4.16 -18.83 1.65
N ILE A 349 -3.82 -19.91 2.36
CA ILE A 349 -3.31 -21.15 1.74
C ILE A 349 -4.38 -21.73 0.82
N GLY A 350 -5.64 -21.78 1.26
CA GLY A 350 -6.76 -22.28 0.46
C GLY A 350 -6.92 -21.54 -0.87
N VAL A 351 -6.84 -20.20 -0.84
CA VAL A 351 -6.88 -19.35 -2.05
C VAL A 351 -5.66 -19.62 -2.93
N ALA A 352 -4.45 -19.66 -2.37
CA ALA A 352 -3.21 -19.90 -3.11
C ALA A 352 -3.22 -21.26 -3.84
N VAL A 353 -3.70 -22.32 -3.18
CA VAL A 353 -3.84 -23.66 -3.74
C VAL A 353 -4.92 -23.70 -4.82
N ALA A 354 -6.10 -23.13 -4.53
CA ALA A 354 -7.21 -23.09 -5.48
C ALA A 354 -6.82 -22.39 -6.79
N ASP A 355 -6.15 -21.25 -6.69
CA ASP A 355 -5.66 -20.50 -7.86
C ASP A 355 -4.65 -21.31 -8.67
N THR A 356 -3.73 -21.98 -8.00
CA THR A 356 -2.74 -22.85 -8.65
C THR A 356 -3.41 -24.01 -9.41
N VAL A 357 -4.44 -24.64 -8.82
CA VAL A 357 -5.18 -25.73 -9.45
C VAL A 357 -6.01 -25.25 -10.64
N ILE A 358 -6.74 -24.13 -10.48
CA ILE A 358 -7.54 -23.54 -11.57
C ILE A 358 -6.66 -23.20 -12.76
N ARG A 359 -5.50 -22.59 -12.50
CA ARG A 359 -4.54 -22.23 -13.53
C ARG A 359 -4.00 -23.44 -14.28
N ARG A 360 -3.57 -24.48 -13.56
CA ARG A 360 -3.07 -25.72 -14.19
C ARG A 360 -4.13 -26.36 -15.10
N ARG A 361 -5.42 -26.27 -14.78
CA ARG A 361 -6.53 -26.76 -15.62
C ARG A 361 -6.70 -25.95 -16.89
N ARG A 362 -6.55 -24.61 -16.84
CA ARG A 362 -6.62 -23.75 -18.04
C ARG A 362 -5.51 -24.03 -19.05
N PHE A 363 -4.28 -24.28 -18.58
CA PHE A 363 -3.14 -24.61 -19.46
C PHE A 363 -3.18 -26.04 -20.04
N LYS A 364 -4.01 -26.94 -19.50
CA LYS A 364 -4.15 -28.30 -20.02
C LYS A 364 -5.28 -28.46 -21.06
N GLN A 365 -6.10 -27.46 -21.28
CA GLN A 365 -7.07 -27.47 -22.37
C GLN A 365 -6.37 -26.99 -23.65
N PRO A 366 -6.20 -27.87 -24.69
CA PRO A 366 -5.67 -27.42 -25.98
C PRO A 366 -6.63 -26.36 -26.55
N ILE A 367 -6.06 -25.33 -27.15
CA ILE A 367 -6.79 -24.34 -27.95
C ILE A 367 -7.42 -25.12 -29.12
N ASN A 368 -8.74 -25.36 -29.07
CA ASN A 368 -9.52 -25.86 -30.20
C ASN A 368 -9.85 -24.70 -31.14
#